data_d0d82a1516b57a5476cca63004e76db0
#
_entry.id   d0d82a1516b57a5476cca63004e76db0
#
_cell.length_a   1.000
_cell.length_b   1.000
_cell.length_c   1.000
_cell.angle_alpha   90.00
_cell.angle_beta   90.00
_cell.angle_gamma   90.00
#
_symmetry.space_group_name_H-M   'P 1'
#
loop_
_entity.id
_entity.type
_entity.pdbx_description
1 polymer ?
#
loop_
_entity_poly.entity_id
_entity_poly.type
_entity_poly.pdbx_seq_one_letter_code
_entity_poly.pdbx_strand_id
1 'polypeptide(L)'
;MRVLILGFSSLQEVNSTMEKLIEESQCFLFTVVCGGTDNVAYDWAQKAGAPVTFSQVKTPQELLKEADYLLMKLEASSPQWCKNLMMAWKKEGKHGTVIR
;
A
#
# COMPACT_ATOMS: atom_id res chain seq x y z
N MET A 1 -2.05 6.82 10.58
CA MET A 1 -2.62 6.13 9.40
C MET A 1 -1.70 4.98 8.99
N ARG A 2 -2.26 3.83 8.73
CA ARG A 2 -1.51 2.66 8.24
C ARG A 2 -1.77 2.51 6.75
N VAL A 3 -0.70 2.59 5.95
CA VAL A 3 -0.77 2.55 4.50
C VAL A 3 -0.21 1.21 4.00
N LEU A 4 -1.02 0.46 3.30
CA LEU A 4 -0.59 -0.76 2.62
C LEU A 4 -0.10 -0.39 1.22
N ILE A 5 1.17 -0.64 0.93
CA ILE A 5 1.79 -0.31 -0.34
C ILE A 5 2.11 -1.60 -1.09
N LEU A 6 1.54 -1.74 -2.29
CA LEU A 6 1.68 -2.97 -3.09
C LEU A 6 1.89 -2.66 -4.57
N GLY A 7 2.68 -3.49 -5.22
CA GLY A 7 2.79 -3.55 -6.67
C GLY A 7 3.69 -2.55 -7.34
N PHE A 8 4.37 -1.70 -6.58
CA PHE A 8 5.29 -0.73 -7.16
C PHE A 8 6.62 -1.38 -7.54
N SER A 9 7.19 -0.94 -8.65
CA SER A 9 8.44 -1.47 -9.17
C SER A 9 9.65 -0.58 -8.88
N SER A 10 9.43 0.67 -8.46
CA SER A 10 10.53 1.59 -8.15
C SER A 10 10.22 2.46 -6.94
N LEU A 11 11.28 2.87 -6.24
CA LEU A 11 11.19 3.80 -5.12
C LEU A 11 10.64 5.15 -5.54
N GLN A 12 10.98 5.60 -6.74
CA GLN A 12 10.53 6.89 -7.25
C GLN A 12 9.01 6.93 -7.42
N GLU A 13 8.41 5.86 -7.91
CA GLU A 13 6.96 5.78 -8.05
C GLU A 13 6.26 5.83 -6.69
N VAL A 14 6.78 5.08 -5.71
CA VAL A 14 6.23 5.11 -4.36
C VAL A 14 6.32 6.51 -3.78
N ASN A 15 7.48 7.14 -3.92
CA ASN A 15 7.73 8.47 -3.37
C ASN A 15 6.76 9.50 -3.96
N SER A 16 6.61 9.52 -5.29
CA SER A 16 5.72 10.46 -5.97
C SER A 16 4.27 10.28 -5.52
N THR A 17 3.84 9.03 -5.39
CA THR A 17 2.46 8.74 -5.00
C THR A 17 2.22 9.07 -3.53
N MET A 18 3.20 8.78 -2.66
CA MET A 18 3.10 9.12 -1.23
C MET A 18 3.13 10.62 -1.00
N GLU A 19 3.90 11.38 -1.77
CA GLU A 19 3.90 12.85 -1.68
C GLU A 19 2.51 13.41 -1.96
N LYS A 20 1.83 12.90 -2.99
CA LYS A 20 0.46 13.30 -3.30
C LYS A 20 -0.50 12.94 -2.18
N LEU A 21 -0.37 11.76 -1.61
CA LEU A 21 -1.22 11.31 -0.52
C LEU A 21 -1.06 12.21 0.71
N ILE A 22 0.18 12.51 1.07
CA ILE A 22 0.48 13.39 2.20
C ILE A 22 -0.08 14.78 1.97
N GLU A 23 0.10 15.32 0.78
CA GLU A 23 -0.40 16.64 0.40
C GLU A 23 -1.91 16.72 0.46
N GLU A 24 -2.61 15.73 -0.09
CA GLU A 24 -4.08 15.70 -0.13
C GLU A 24 -4.71 15.45 1.23
N SER A 25 -4.14 14.53 2.00
CA SER A 25 -4.68 14.15 3.31
C SER A 25 -4.18 15.01 4.46
N GLN A 26 -3.06 15.72 4.24
CA GLN A 26 -2.32 16.47 5.27
C GLN A 26 -1.98 15.61 6.49
N CYS A 27 -1.82 14.32 6.27
CA CYS A 27 -1.41 13.37 7.29
C CYS A 27 0.09 13.12 7.16
N PHE A 28 0.85 13.57 8.14
CA PHE A 28 2.32 13.44 8.15
C PHE A 28 2.82 12.25 8.96
N LEU A 29 1.94 11.64 9.74
CA LEU A 29 2.27 10.47 10.55
C LEU A 29 1.60 9.23 9.98
N PHE A 30 2.40 8.31 9.50
CA PHE A 30 1.89 7.07 8.92
C PHE A 30 2.84 5.90 9.20
N THR A 31 2.29 4.70 9.22
CA THR A 31 3.01 3.44 9.30
C THR A 31 2.83 2.71 7.98
N VAL A 32 3.92 2.22 7.41
CA VAL A 32 3.85 1.43 6.18
C VAL A 32 3.58 -0.02 6.51
N VAL A 33 2.56 -0.58 5.90
CA VAL A 33 2.26 -2.01 6.01
C VAL A 33 2.82 -2.70 4.77
N CYS A 34 3.71 -3.65 4.98
CA CYS A 34 4.30 -4.42 3.89
C CYS A 34 3.60 -5.78 3.80
N GLY A 35 3.05 -6.09 2.64
CA GLY A 35 2.41 -7.36 2.37
C GLY A 35 3.34 -8.33 1.67
N GLY A 36 3.66 -9.43 2.32
CA GLY A 36 4.46 -10.49 1.69
C GLY A 36 5.90 -10.10 1.38
N THR A 37 6.27 -10.21 0.11
CA THR A 37 7.65 -10.01 -0.35
C THR A 37 7.87 -8.64 -1.02
N ASP A 38 7.06 -7.66 -0.70
CA ASP A 38 7.17 -6.34 -1.33
C ASP A 38 8.34 -5.55 -0.75
N ASN A 39 9.51 -5.71 -1.38
CA ASN A 39 10.75 -5.06 -0.95
C ASN A 39 10.77 -3.56 -1.26
N VAL A 40 10.05 -3.12 -2.28
CA VAL A 40 10.03 -1.70 -2.68
C VAL A 40 9.38 -0.85 -1.60
N ALA A 41 8.25 -1.30 -1.07
CA ALA A 41 7.57 -0.60 0.02
C ALA A 41 8.45 -0.52 1.27
N TYR A 42 9.11 -1.61 1.62
CA TYR A 42 10.03 -1.66 2.74
C TYR A 42 11.20 -0.69 2.56
N ASP A 43 11.84 -0.71 1.40
CA ASP A 43 12.98 0.15 1.10
C ASP A 43 12.60 1.64 1.15
N TRP A 44 11.43 1.96 0.61
CA TRP A 44 10.93 3.34 0.68
C TRP A 44 10.72 3.77 2.14
N ALA A 45 10.10 2.92 2.94
CA ALA A 45 9.83 3.23 4.35
C ALA A 45 11.13 3.45 5.14
N GLN A 46 12.14 2.64 4.87
CA GLN A 46 13.45 2.80 5.50
C GLN A 46 14.09 4.14 5.15
N LYS A 47 14.05 4.54 3.89
CA LYS A 47 14.61 5.82 3.44
C LYS A 47 13.83 7.01 3.97
N ALA A 48 12.53 6.88 4.09
CA ALA A 48 11.66 7.95 4.61
C ALA A 48 11.67 8.02 6.14
N GLY A 49 12.25 7.04 6.82
CA GLY A 49 12.22 6.96 8.27
C GLY A 49 10.85 6.61 8.84
N ALA A 50 9.98 6.01 8.03
CA ALA A 50 8.64 5.64 8.46
C ALA A 50 8.65 4.31 9.22
N PRO A 51 7.83 4.17 10.28
CA PRO A 51 7.65 2.88 10.92
C PRO A 51 7.10 1.84 9.93
N VAL A 52 7.54 0.61 10.07
CA VAL A 52 7.11 -0.49 9.20
C VAL A 52 6.45 -1.58 10.03
N THR A 53 5.28 -2.01 9.59
CA THR A 53 4.61 -3.19 10.11
C THR A 53 4.63 -4.26 9.03
N PHE A 54 5.22 -5.40 9.35
CA PHE A 54 5.15 -6.55 8.45
C PHE A 54 3.88 -7.32 8.74
N SER A 55 3.03 -7.42 7.72
CA SER A 55 1.90 -8.32 7.82
C SER A 55 2.36 -9.72 7.46
N GLN A 56 2.30 -10.63 8.42
CA GLN A 56 2.51 -12.05 8.16
C GLN A 56 1.31 -12.68 7.49
N VAL A 57 0.31 -11.90 7.28
CA VAL A 57 -0.97 -12.28 6.77
C VAL A 57 -0.89 -12.45 5.26
N LYS A 58 -1.41 -13.55 4.78
CA LYS A 58 -1.31 -13.92 3.37
C LYS A 58 -2.65 -13.84 2.63
N THR A 59 -3.73 -13.46 3.31
CA THR A 59 -5.04 -13.37 2.67
C THR A 59 -5.49 -11.93 2.52
N PRO A 60 -6.20 -11.60 1.43
CA PRO A 60 -6.70 -10.24 1.21
C PRO A 60 -7.58 -9.71 2.35
N GLN A 61 -8.41 -10.57 2.95
CA GLN A 61 -9.29 -10.18 4.05
C GLN A 61 -8.52 -9.71 5.28
N GLU A 62 -7.39 -10.33 5.56
CA GLU A 62 -6.56 -9.96 6.69
C GLU A 62 -5.84 -8.64 6.44
N LEU A 63 -5.36 -8.42 5.20
CA LEU A 63 -4.75 -7.15 4.82
C LEU A 63 -5.76 -5.99 4.90
N LEU A 64 -7.03 -6.25 4.61
CA LEU A 64 -8.09 -5.25 4.78
C LEU A 64 -8.18 -4.73 6.21
N LYS A 65 -7.92 -5.59 7.19
CA LYS A 65 -7.99 -5.22 8.62
C LYS A 65 -6.72 -4.55 9.11
N GLU A 66 -5.60 -4.84 8.47
CA GLU A 66 -4.29 -4.36 8.90
C GLU A 66 -4.02 -2.90 8.53
N ALA A 67 -4.65 -2.39 7.48
CA ALA A 67 -4.36 -1.08 6.95
C ALA A 67 -5.61 -0.22 6.79
N ASP A 68 -5.40 1.10 6.84
CA ASP A 68 -6.46 2.09 6.71
C ASP A 68 -6.55 2.64 5.29
N TYR A 69 -5.45 2.60 4.55
CA TYR A 69 -5.35 3.14 3.20
C TYR A 69 -4.56 2.18 2.30
N LEU A 70 -5.04 1.99 1.08
CA LEU A 70 -4.38 1.15 0.08
C LEU A 70 -3.71 2.02 -0.97
N LEU A 71 -2.43 1.80 -1.20
CA LEU A 71 -1.68 2.38 -2.29
C LEU A 71 -1.18 1.24 -3.16
N MET A 72 -1.76 1.08 -4.34
CA MET A 72 -1.49 -0.06 -5.20
C MET A 72 -1.21 0.37 -6.63
N LYS A 73 -0.20 -0.24 -7.24
CA LYS A 73 0.00 -0.18 -8.69
C LYS A 73 -0.45 -1.51 -9.28
N LEU A 74 -1.43 -1.44 -10.18
CA LEU A 74 -2.01 -2.62 -10.81
C LEU A 74 -1.62 -2.67 -12.28
N GLU A 75 -0.99 -3.76 -12.68
CA GLU A 75 -0.56 -4.01 -14.05
C GLU A 75 -1.25 -5.27 -14.59
N ALA A 76 -1.15 -5.51 -15.91
CA ALA A 76 -1.70 -6.70 -16.52
C ALA A 76 -1.08 -7.98 -15.94
N SER A 77 0.19 -7.91 -15.55
CA SER A 77 0.92 -9.04 -14.95
C SER A 77 0.71 -9.17 -13.43
N SER A 78 -0.06 -8.29 -12.81
CA SER A 78 -0.30 -8.33 -11.37
C SER A 78 -0.99 -9.64 -10.98
N PRO A 79 -0.61 -10.24 -9.83
CA PRO A 79 -1.26 -11.46 -9.36
C PRO A 79 -2.76 -11.27 -9.13
N GLN A 80 -3.51 -12.32 -9.31
CA GLN A 80 -4.96 -12.27 -9.12
C GLN A 80 -5.37 -11.83 -7.71
N TRP A 81 -4.59 -12.19 -6.70
CA TRP A 81 -4.89 -11.79 -5.32
C TRP A 81 -4.85 -10.27 -5.13
N CYS A 82 -4.00 -9.56 -5.89
CA CYS A 82 -3.97 -8.09 -5.85
C CYS A 82 -5.27 -7.51 -6.40
N LYS A 83 -5.78 -8.07 -7.49
CA LYS A 83 -7.06 -7.65 -8.07
C LYS A 83 -8.21 -7.93 -7.12
N ASN A 84 -8.19 -9.08 -6.47
CA ASN A 84 -9.20 -9.46 -5.48
C ASN A 84 -9.16 -8.51 -4.26
N LEU A 85 -7.97 -8.16 -3.80
CA LEU A 85 -7.79 -7.20 -2.70
C LEU A 85 -8.37 -5.83 -3.08
N MET A 86 -8.07 -5.35 -4.28
CA MET A 86 -8.59 -4.07 -4.76
C MET A 86 -10.12 -4.07 -4.76
N MET A 87 -10.74 -5.13 -5.27
CA MET A 87 -12.19 -5.24 -5.31
C MET A 87 -12.79 -5.28 -3.91
N ALA A 88 -12.19 -6.05 -3.01
CA ALA A 88 -12.64 -6.13 -1.62
C ALA A 88 -12.48 -4.78 -0.91
N TRP A 89 -11.40 -4.06 -1.18
CA TRP A 89 -11.15 -2.75 -0.61
C TRP A 89 -12.23 -1.75 -0.99
N LYS A 90 -12.62 -1.73 -2.27
CA LYS A 90 -13.71 -0.87 -2.76
C LYS A 90 -15.05 -1.27 -2.16
N LYS A 91 -15.31 -2.57 -2.05
CA LYS A 91 -16.56 -3.08 -1.48
C LYS A 91 -16.74 -2.68 -0.03
N GLU A 92 -15.65 -2.64 0.74
CA GLU A 92 -15.67 -2.22 2.12
C GLU A 92 -15.78 -0.69 2.28
N GLY A 93 -15.72 0.05 1.19
CA GLY A 93 -15.78 1.51 1.23
C GLY A 93 -14.53 2.17 1.80
N LYS A 94 -13.41 1.46 1.84
CA LYS A 94 -12.15 1.99 2.38
C LYS A 94 -11.45 2.86 1.35
N HIS A 95 -10.74 3.85 1.84
CA HIS A 95 -10.00 4.79 0.98
C HIS A 95 -8.73 4.14 0.42
N GLY A 96 -8.44 4.46 -0.82
CA GLY A 96 -7.24 3.96 -1.47
C GLY A 96 -7.01 4.62 -2.82
N THR A 97 -5.78 4.49 -3.31
CA THR A 97 -5.38 4.94 -4.64
C THR A 97 -4.83 3.73 -5.41
N VAL A 98 -5.41 3.46 -6.56
CA VAL A 98 -4.94 2.40 -7.46
C VAL A 98 -4.45 3.06 -8.74
N ILE A 99 -3.18 2.84 -9.06
CA ILE A 99 -2.53 3.34 -10.27
C ILE A 99 -2.47 2.21 -11.29
N ARG A 100 -2.86 2.49 -12.50
CA ARG A 100 -2.86 1.51 -13.60
C ARG A 100 -1.87 1.87 -14.67
#